data_8f7f56411646e9f48cdc2848836b4344
#
_entry.id   8f7f56411646e9f48cdc2848836b4344
#
_cell.length_a   1.000
_cell.length_b   1.000
_cell.length_c   1.000
_cell.angle_alpha   90.00
_cell.angle_beta   90.00
_cell.angle_gamma   90.00
#
_symmetry.space_group_name_H-M   'P 1'
#
loop_
_entity.id
_entity.type
_entity.pdbx_description
1 polymer ?
#
loop_
_entity_poly.entity_id
_entity_poly.type
_entity_poly.pdbx_seq_one_letter_code
_entity_poly.pdbx_strand_id
1 'polypeptide(L)'
;MNDIINFVKSNSLKKYHANTNSMTWYRGQGNYNWKLEPAVYRSGRFQNESVYIKELERQRPLDFAFENNFDKLVKMQHYGLPTRLFDITTNPLVALYFACQNEKDVDGAFYCFSTPTFWEDNWAVKIVVDFVFEPETCIESLVKRGKKRMPFLCDLSDKDAESSIWHSLFVPAHAILPRMTNQRIIQQSGGFLLFGMSLEKVEVSDNIGNYGKRFMSCLLYTSDAADD
;
A
#
# COMPACT_ATOMS: atom_id res chain seq x y z
N MET A 1 -2.65 -27.00 8.28
CA MET A 1 -3.56 -26.56 7.20
C MET A 1 -4.97 -26.26 7.71
N ASN A 2 -5.58 -27.10 8.52
CA ASN A 2 -6.92 -26.87 9.09
C ASN A 2 -7.03 -25.57 9.91
N ASP A 3 -6.00 -25.20 10.65
CA ASP A 3 -6.00 -23.98 11.48
C ASP A 3 -6.03 -22.70 10.65
N ILE A 4 -5.32 -22.67 9.53
CA ILE A 4 -5.36 -21.55 8.57
C ILE A 4 -6.74 -21.46 7.93
N ILE A 5 -7.31 -22.59 7.50
CA ILE A 5 -8.65 -22.63 6.91
C ILE A 5 -9.70 -22.14 7.93
N ASN A 6 -9.61 -22.58 9.18
CA ASN A 6 -10.51 -22.17 10.25
C ASN A 6 -10.33 -20.67 10.57
N PHE A 7 -9.08 -20.20 10.64
CA PHE A 7 -8.77 -18.77 10.83
C PHE A 7 -9.33 -17.92 9.69
N VAL A 8 -9.11 -18.32 8.44
CA VAL A 8 -9.65 -17.63 7.26
C VAL A 8 -11.17 -17.62 7.28
N LYS A 9 -11.82 -18.75 7.59
CA LYS A 9 -13.28 -18.83 7.70
C LYS A 9 -13.81 -17.91 8.80
N SER A 10 -13.19 -17.88 9.97
CA SER A 10 -13.62 -17.02 11.09
C SER A 10 -13.47 -15.52 10.80
N ASN A 11 -12.51 -15.13 9.96
CA ASN A 11 -12.26 -13.74 9.59
C ASN A 11 -12.91 -13.31 8.26
N SER A 12 -13.16 -14.24 7.33
CA SER A 12 -13.81 -13.93 6.06
C SER A 12 -15.30 -13.56 6.19
N LEU A 13 -15.93 -13.95 7.28
CA LEU A 13 -17.34 -13.59 7.57
C LEU A 13 -17.51 -12.12 7.97
N LYS A 14 -16.43 -11.39 8.25
CA LYS A 14 -16.46 -9.94 8.55
C LYS A 14 -16.24 -9.09 7.30
N LYS A 15 -16.79 -9.50 6.17
CA LYS A 15 -16.50 -8.94 4.83
C LYS A 15 -16.88 -7.47 4.65
N TYR A 16 -17.76 -6.93 5.47
CA TYR A 16 -18.17 -5.53 5.41
C TYR A 16 -18.71 -5.09 6.77
N HIS A 17 -17.98 -4.28 7.49
CA HIS A 17 -18.58 -3.53 8.58
C HIS A 17 -19.40 -2.40 7.96
N ALA A 18 -20.71 -2.50 8.02
CA ALA A 18 -21.67 -1.62 7.36
C ALA A 18 -21.54 -0.11 7.71
N ASN A 19 -20.75 0.24 8.72
CA ASN A 19 -20.55 1.62 9.17
C ASN A 19 -19.11 2.16 9.00
N THR A 20 -18.19 1.36 8.50
CA THR A 20 -16.84 1.80 8.18
C THR A 20 -16.47 1.18 6.84
N ASN A 21 -16.03 1.95 5.85
CA ASN A 21 -15.53 1.43 4.56
C ASN A 21 -14.30 0.51 4.72
N SER A 22 -14.29 -0.35 5.74
CA SER A 22 -13.17 -1.24 6.07
C SER A 22 -13.33 -2.57 5.36
N MET A 23 -12.23 -3.03 4.75
CA MET A 23 -12.13 -4.35 4.12
C MET A 23 -11.07 -5.19 4.83
N THR A 24 -11.26 -6.51 4.74
CA THR A 24 -10.23 -7.45 5.17
C THR A 24 -9.26 -7.73 4.03
N TRP A 25 -7.99 -7.56 4.32
CA TRP A 25 -6.88 -7.74 3.41
C TRP A 25 -5.93 -8.82 3.92
N TYR A 26 -5.24 -9.45 2.99
CA TYR A 26 -4.25 -10.47 3.26
C TYR A 26 -2.96 -10.18 2.53
N ARG A 27 -1.85 -10.67 3.09
CA ARG A 27 -0.55 -10.67 2.44
C ARG A 27 0.26 -11.87 2.90
N GLY A 28 0.98 -12.50 1.97
CA GLY A 28 1.98 -13.53 2.23
C GLY A 28 3.38 -13.02 1.94
N GLN A 29 4.35 -13.43 2.75
CA GLN A 29 5.77 -13.23 2.54
C GLN A 29 6.49 -14.56 2.76
N GLY A 30 7.37 -14.95 1.83
CA GLY A 30 8.10 -16.22 1.89
C GLY A 30 9.20 -16.28 2.96
N ASN A 31 9.41 -15.20 3.70
CA ASN A 31 10.34 -15.16 4.83
C ASN A 31 9.76 -14.25 5.91
N TYR A 32 9.54 -14.78 7.10
CA TYR A 32 8.92 -14.06 8.23
C TYR A 32 9.78 -12.90 8.76
N ASN A 33 11.10 -12.92 8.51
CA ASN A 33 12.01 -11.86 8.92
C ASN A 33 11.92 -10.61 8.01
N TRP A 34 11.26 -10.70 6.86
CA TRP A 34 11.12 -9.53 5.99
C TRP A 34 10.20 -8.50 6.62
N LYS A 35 10.66 -7.26 6.63
CA LYS A 35 9.86 -6.13 7.09
C LYS A 35 8.66 -5.89 6.18
N LEU A 36 7.53 -5.48 6.78
CA LEU A 36 6.34 -5.04 6.05
C LEU A 36 6.54 -3.62 5.53
N GLU A 37 7.40 -3.47 4.55
CA GLU A 37 7.73 -2.18 3.96
C GLU A 37 7.80 -2.26 2.43
N PRO A 38 7.32 -1.23 1.72
CA PRO A 38 7.42 -1.18 0.27
C PRO A 38 8.87 -1.05 -0.20
N ALA A 39 9.08 -1.43 -1.47
CA ALA A 39 10.44 -1.55 -2.03
C ALA A 39 11.24 -0.23 -2.00
N VAL A 40 10.57 0.91 -2.10
CA VAL A 40 11.23 2.24 -2.10
C VAL A 40 11.89 2.58 -0.77
N TYR A 41 11.38 2.05 0.35
CA TYR A 41 11.96 2.31 1.68
C TYR A 41 13.20 1.47 1.95
N ARG A 42 13.39 0.38 1.18
CA ARG A 42 14.57 -0.47 1.33
C ARG A 42 15.79 0.22 0.75
N SER A 43 16.89 0.15 1.47
CA SER A 43 18.22 0.64 1.01
C SER A 43 18.26 2.14 0.66
N GLY A 44 17.50 2.98 1.36
CA GLY A 44 17.57 4.44 1.21
C GLY A 44 17.03 5.01 -0.12
N ARG A 45 16.31 4.20 -0.90
CA ARG A 45 15.79 4.61 -2.23
C ARG A 45 14.69 5.66 -2.15
N PHE A 46 14.04 5.79 -1.01
CA PHE A 46 12.96 6.74 -0.77
C PHE A 46 13.34 8.20 -1.07
N GLN A 47 14.57 8.61 -0.73
CA GLN A 47 15.04 9.98 -0.95
C GLN A 47 15.11 10.37 -2.45
N ASN A 48 15.23 9.40 -3.33
CA ASN A 48 15.37 9.60 -4.77
C ASN A 48 14.15 9.12 -5.56
N GLU A 49 13.03 8.85 -4.91
CA GLU A 49 11.83 8.28 -5.55
C GLU A 49 11.37 9.12 -6.76
N SER A 50 11.23 10.43 -6.58
CA SER A 50 10.81 11.33 -7.66
C SER A 50 11.80 11.38 -8.83
N VAL A 51 13.10 11.21 -8.56
CA VAL A 51 14.13 11.15 -9.60
C VAL A 51 13.99 9.89 -10.42
N TYR A 52 13.78 8.74 -9.78
CA TYR A 52 13.56 7.47 -10.48
C TYR A 52 12.30 7.48 -11.33
N ILE A 53 11.22 8.10 -10.82
CA ILE A 53 9.97 8.26 -11.55
C ILE A 53 10.20 9.08 -12.82
N LYS A 54 10.80 10.27 -12.69
CA LYS A 54 11.08 11.15 -13.84
C LYS A 54 11.99 10.49 -14.86
N GLU A 55 12.98 9.74 -14.42
CA GLU A 55 13.89 9.05 -15.32
C GLU A 55 13.17 7.94 -16.11
N LEU A 56 12.29 7.18 -15.46
CA LEU A 56 11.51 6.16 -16.14
C LEU A 56 10.49 6.76 -17.13
N GLU A 57 9.82 7.87 -16.76
CA GLU A 57 8.95 8.60 -17.70
C GLU A 57 9.74 9.15 -18.90
N ARG A 58 10.97 9.64 -18.69
CA ARG A 58 11.86 10.12 -19.75
C ARG A 58 12.26 9.00 -20.71
N GLN A 59 12.52 7.80 -20.18
CA GLN A 59 12.91 6.65 -21.01
C GLN A 59 11.74 6.01 -21.76
N ARG A 60 10.53 6.10 -21.22
CA ARG A 60 9.31 5.47 -21.75
C ARG A 60 8.12 6.42 -21.80
N PRO A 61 8.21 7.55 -22.51
CA PRO A 61 7.20 8.60 -22.47
C PRO A 61 5.82 8.13 -22.96
N LEU A 62 5.77 7.27 -23.97
CA LEU A 62 4.52 6.76 -24.51
C LEU A 62 3.79 5.81 -23.58
N ASP A 63 4.53 5.10 -22.72
CA ASP A 63 3.94 4.16 -21.77
C ASP A 63 3.14 4.87 -20.68
N PHE A 64 3.42 6.13 -20.41
CA PHE A 64 2.86 6.90 -19.30
C PHE A 64 2.02 8.13 -19.76
N ALA A 65 1.95 8.41 -21.07
CA ALA A 65 1.38 9.64 -21.60
C ALA A 65 -0.09 9.87 -21.24
N PHE A 66 -0.89 8.81 -21.10
CA PHE A 66 -2.34 8.88 -20.88
C PHE A 66 -2.80 8.31 -19.56
N GLU A 67 -1.88 7.97 -18.68
CA GLU A 67 -2.16 7.38 -17.37
C GLU A 67 -2.32 8.49 -16.30
N ASN A 68 -3.21 8.29 -15.34
CA ASN A 68 -3.20 9.11 -14.13
C ASN A 68 -1.99 8.73 -13.25
N ASN A 69 -1.62 9.58 -12.31
CA ASN A 69 -0.42 9.37 -11.50
C ASN A 69 -0.45 8.08 -10.65
N PHE A 70 -1.63 7.63 -10.20
CA PHE A 70 -1.74 6.36 -9.48
C PHE A 70 -1.48 5.17 -10.41
N ASP A 71 -2.12 5.15 -11.58
CA ASP A 71 -1.92 4.10 -12.58
C ASP A 71 -0.47 4.06 -13.07
N LYS A 72 0.15 5.25 -13.26
CA LYS A 72 1.59 5.34 -13.54
C LYS A 72 2.42 4.65 -12.47
N LEU A 73 2.14 4.89 -11.19
CA LEU A 73 2.87 4.30 -10.07
C LEU A 73 2.73 2.78 -10.05
N VAL A 74 1.51 2.26 -10.29
CA VAL A 74 1.24 0.82 -10.43
C VAL A 74 2.02 0.22 -11.59
N LYS A 75 2.02 0.88 -12.74
CA LYS A 75 2.72 0.44 -13.94
C LYS A 75 4.25 0.48 -13.78
N MET A 76 4.76 1.51 -13.11
CA MET A 76 6.18 1.63 -12.75
C MET A 76 6.63 0.49 -11.84
N GLN A 77 5.81 0.13 -10.82
CA GLN A 77 6.08 -1.05 -10.00
C GLN A 77 6.09 -2.33 -10.81
N HIS A 78 5.20 -2.48 -11.78
CA HIS A 78 5.19 -3.62 -12.68
C HIS A 78 6.47 -3.72 -13.53
N TYR A 79 7.05 -2.60 -13.90
CA TYR A 79 8.36 -2.54 -14.59
C TYR A 79 9.56 -2.72 -13.65
N GLY A 80 9.32 -2.97 -12.35
CA GLY A 80 10.36 -3.23 -11.37
C GLY A 80 10.91 -1.99 -10.67
N LEU A 81 10.32 -0.81 -10.91
CA LEU A 81 10.68 0.39 -10.15
C LEU A 81 10.28 0.21 -8.69
N PRO A 82 11.17 0.45 -7.72
CA PRO A 82 10.78 0.51 -6.33
C PRO A 82 9.83 1.67 -6.08
N THR A 83 8.60 1.37 -5.70
CA THR A 83 7.57 2.36 -5.36
C THR A 83 7.14 2.24 -3.90
N ARG A 84 6.33 3.18 -3.43
CA ARG A 84 5.69 3.13 -2.11
C ARG A 84 4.40 2.30 -2.07
N LEU A 85 4.06 1.63 -3.15
CA LEU A 85 2.98 0.67 -3.18
C LEU A 85 3.44 -0.68 -2.62
N PHE A 86 2.57 -1.30 -1.86
CA PHE A 86 2.80 -2.59 -1.24
C PHE A 86 1.61 -3.50 -1.54
N ASP A 87 1.86 -4.57 -2.28
CA ASP A 87 0.79 -5.46 -2.75
C ASP A 87 0.08 -6.14 -1.59
N ILE A 88 -1.25 -6.11 -1.61
CA ILE A 88 -2.16 -6.82 -0.73
C ILE A 88 -3.25 -7.49 -1.56
N THR A 89 -3.97 -8.44 -0.98
CA THR A 89 -5.02 -9.17 -1.68
C THR A 89 -6.25 -9.36 -0.79
N THR A 90 -7.42 -9.45 -1.42
CA THR A 90 -8.65 -9.87 -0.73
C THR A 90 -8.83 -11.39 -0.72
N ASN A 91 -7.95 -12.13 -1.43
CA ASN A 91 -7.99 -13.58 -1.51
C ASN A 91 -6.93 -14.20 -0.56
N PRO A 92 -7.34 -14.87 0.53
CA PRO A 92 -6.41 -15.48 1.47
C PRO A 92 -5.54 -16.58 0.86
N LEU A 93 -6.04 -17.30 -0.16
CA LEU A 93 -5.26 -18.36 -0.83
C LEU A 93 -4.11 -17.78 -1.65
N VAL A 94 -4.29 -16.61 -2.24
CA VAL A 94 -3.21 -15.89 -2.94
C VAL A 94 -2.13 -15.48 -1.93
N ALA A 95 -2.53 -14.95 -0.78
CA ALA A 95 -1.57 -14.60 0.27
C ALA A 95 -0.83 -15.84 0.80
N LEU A 96 -1.55 -16.96 1.01
CA LEU A 96 -0.93 -18.20 1.45
C LEU A 96 0.07 -18.73 0.43
N TYR A 97 -0.27 -18.69 -0.87
CA TYR A 97 0.63 -19.06 -1.94
C TYR A 97 1.95 -18.27 -1.88
N PHE A 98 1.87 -16.94 -1.71
CA PHE A 98 3.08 -16.12 -1.57
C PHE A 98 3.85 -16.36 -0.27
N ALA A 99 3.19 -16.78 0.80
CA ALA A 99 3.87 -17.16 2.03
C ALA A 99 4.67 -18.47 1.89
N CYS A 100 4.24 -19.37 0.98
CA CYS A 100 4.86 -20.68 0.79
C CYS A 100 5.83 -20.74 -0.41
N GLN A 101 5.97 -19.64 -1.19
CA GLN A 101 6.61 -19.73 -2.51
C GLN A 101 8.14 -19.65 -2.47
N ASN A 102 8.78 -19.04 -1.47
CA ASN A 102 10.16 -18.64 -1.67
C ASN A 102 11.19 -19.56 -1.01
N GLU A 103 11.44 -19.71 0.11
CA GLU A 103 12.60 -20.41 0.66
C GLU A 103 12.16 -21.67 1.42
N LYS A 104 12.54 -22.84 0.94
CA LYS A 104 12.10 -24.13 1.51
C LYS A 104 12.50 -24.32 2.99
N ASP A 105 13.55 -23.62 3.42
CA ASP A 105 14.15 -23.77 4.74
C ASP A 105 13.86 -22.58 5.67
N VAL A 106 12.95 -21.70 5.31
CA VAL A 106 12.60 -20.50 6.11
C VAL A 106 11.09 -20.36 6.21
N ASP A 107 10.62 -20.11 7.43
CA ASP A 107 9.20 -19.87 7.68
C ASP A 107 8.70 -18.65 6.91
N GLY A 108 7.56 -18.82 6.24
CA GLY A 108 6.84 -17.72 5.64
C GLY A 108 5.92 -17.01 6.67
N ALA A 109 5.46 -15.84 6.32
CA ALA A 109 4.50 -15.09 7.11
C ALA A 109 3.21 -14.85 6.35
N PHE A 110 2.09 -15.10 7.00
CA PHE A 110 0.75 -14.79 6.51
C PHE A 110 0.11 -13.72 7.38
N TYR A 111 -0.26 -12.60 6.77
CA TYR A 111 -0.85 -11.45 7.44
C TYR A 111 -2.31 -11.31 7.06
N CYS A 112 -3.14 -11.03 8.06
CA CYS A 112 -4.54 -10.68 7.91
C CYS A 112 -4.83 -9.42 8.70
N PHE A 113 -5.43 -8.41 8.07
CA PHE A 113 -5.77 -7.15 8.72
C PHE A 113 -7.04 -6.53 8.13
N SER A 114 -7.73 -5.74 8.92
CA SER A 114 -8.89 -4.97 8.49
C SER A 114 -8.59 -3.49 8.62
N THR A 115 -8.82 -2.74 7.54
CA THR A 115 -8.53 -1.31 7.51
C THR A 115 -9.52 -0.57 6.61
N PRO A 116 -9.78 0.73 6.87
CA PRO A 116 -10.49 1.57 5.92
C PRO A 116 -9.85 1.48 4.54
N THR A 117 -10.68 1.30 3.53
CA THR A 117 -10.25 1.09 2.16
C THR A 117 -10.80 2.19 1.28
N PHE A 118 -9.96 2.75 0.45
CA PHE A 118 -10.26 3.86 -0.43
C PHE A 118 -10.21 3.43 -1.89
N TRP A 119 -10.98 4.10 -2.72
CA TRP A 119 -10.78 4.05 -4.16
C TRP A 119 -9.57 4.90 -4.56
N GLU A 120 -8.96 4.60 -5.68
CA GLU A 120 -7.77 5.31 -6.18
C GLU A 120 -8.00 6.81 -6.45
N ASP A 121 -9.25 7.21 -6.66
CA ASP A 121 -9.66 8.59 -6.88
C ASP A 121 -9.97 9.37 -5.59
N ASN A 122 -9.85 8.73 -4.43
CA ASN A 122 -10.03 9.38 -3.13
C ASN A 122 -9.02 10.52 -2.97
N TRP A 123 -9.46 11.61 -2.38
CA TRP A 123 -8.66 12.82 -2.21
C TRP A 123 -7.37 12.58 -1.39
N ALA A 124 -7.41 11.76 -0.33
CA ALA A 124 -6.24 11.46 0.48
C ALA A 124 -5.18 10.67 -0.33
N VAL A 125 -5.63 9.73 -1.16
CA VAL A 125 -4.76 8.98 -2.10
C VAL A 125 -4.13 9.95 -3.11
N LYS A 126 -4.93 10.84 -3.69
CA LYS A 126 -4.44 11.84 -4.66
C LYS A 126 -3.39 12.76 -4.07
N ILE A 127 -3.54 13.19 -2.81
CA ILE A 127 -2.54 14.03 -2.13
C ILE A 127 -1.20 13.28 -2.04
N VAL A 128 -1.20 12.04 -1.57
CA VAL A 128 0.04 11.26 -1.44
C VAL A 128 0.69 11.04 -2.80
N VAL A 129 -0.09 10.65 -3.80
CA VAL A 129 0.40 10.40 -5.16
C VAL A 129 0.92 11.69 -5.81
N ASP A 130 0.20 12.82 -5.69
CA ASP A 130 0.63 14.12 -6.21
C ASP A 130 1.97 14.54 -5.61
N PHE A 131 2.16 14.32 -4.31
CA PHE A 131 3.41 14.61 -3.64
C PHE A 131 4.56 13.73 -4.14
N VAL A 132 4.31 12.45 -4.46
CA VAL A 132 5.32 11.54 -5.00
C VAL A 132 5.89 12.03 -6.33
N PHE A 133 5.03 12.48 -7.22
CA PHE A 133 5.43 12.96 -8.55
C PHE A 133 6.02 14.37 -8.51
N GLU A 134 5.51 15.22 -7.63
CA GLU A 134 5.94 16.61 -7.49
C GLU A 134 6.21 16.92 -6.01
N PRO A 135 7.33 16.44 -5.45
CA PRO A 135 7.68 16.71 -4.05
C PRO A 135 7.92 18.21 -3.84
N GLU A 136 7.43 18.69 -2.71
CA GLU A 136 7.60 20.07 -2.25
C GLU A 136 8.21 20.08 -0.86
N THR A 137 9.00 21.11 -0.59
CA THR A 137 9.62 21.31 0.72
C THR A 137 8.86 22.31 1.60
N CYS A 138 7.93 23.05 1.00
CA CYS A 138 7.15 24.11 1.63
C CYS A 138 5.66 23.73 1.67
N ILE A 139 5.08 23.77 2.87
CA ILE A 139 3.68 23.40 3.06
C ILE A 139 2.72 24.36 2.38
N GLU A 140 3.04 25.64 2.33
CA GLU A 140 2.21 26.65 1.68
C GLU A 140 2.10 26.38 0.17
N SER A 141 3.18 25.92 -0.47
CA SER A 141 3.18 25.49 -1.86
C SER A 141 2.31 24.28 -2.08
N LEU A 142 2.33 23.28 -1.15
CA LEU A 142 1.46 22.11 -1.18
C LEU A 142 -0.01 22.51 -1.04
N VAL A 143 -0.34 23.39 -0.11
CA VAL A 143 -1.72 23.90 0.08
C VAL A 143 -2.20 24.62 -1.17
N LYS A 144 -1.41 25.54 -1.72
CA LYS A 144 -1.75 26.27 -2.94
C LYS A 144 -1.97 25.34 -4.14
N ARG A 145 -1.10 24.34 -4.32
CA ARG A 145 -1.22 23.34 -5.38
C ARG A 145 -2.42 22.43 -5.16
N GLY A 146 -2.64 21.96 -3.93
CA GLY A 146 -3.77 21.13 -3.55
C GLY A 146 -5.10 21.82 -3.82
N LYS A 147 -5.26 23.07 -3.39
CA LYS A 147 -6.46 23.88 -3.68
C LYS A 147 -6.70 24.06 -5.17
N LYS A 148 -5.65 24.23 -5.98
CA LYS A 148 -5.77 24.35 -7.44
C LYS A 148 -6.20 23.05 -8.13
N ARG A 149 -5.77 21.90 -7.62
CA ARG A 149 -5.96 20.61 -8.30
C ARG A 149 -7.08 19.76 -7.73
N MET A 150 -7.46 20.01 -6.49
CA MET A 150 -8.42 19.19 -5.75
C MET A 150 -9.61 20.01 -5.28
N PRO A 151 -10.79 19.86 -5.90
CA PRO A 151 -11.99 20.64 -5.56
C PRO A 151 -12.32 20.62 -4.07
N PHE A 152 -12.13 19.46 -3.41
CA PHE A 152 -12.37 19.30 -1.97
C PHE A 152 -11.58 20.31 -1.11
N LEU A 153 -10.33 20.64 -1.50
CA LEU A 153 -9.49 21.56 -0.74
C LEU A 153 -9.80 23.04 -1.03
N CYS A 154 -10.49 23.34 -2.14
CA CYS A 154 -10.78 24.73 -2.53
C CYS A 154 -11.62 25.46 -1.49
N ASP A 155 -12.61 24.79 -0.92
CA ASP A 155 -13.58 25.37 0.01
C ASP A 155 -13.07 25.42 1.46
N LEU A 156 -11.93 24.81 1.73
CA LEU A 156 -11.32 24.80 3.07
C LEU A 156 -10.52 26.08 3.33
N SER A 157 -10.43 26.49 4.61
CA SER A 157 -9.43 27.45 5.03
C SER A 157 -8.01 26.92 4.74
N ASP A 158 -7.00 27.79 4.67
CA ASP A 158 -5.62 27.33 4.43
C ASP A 158 -5.15 26.40 5.56
N LYS A 159 -5.54 26.68 6.79
CA LYS A 159 -5.20 25.85 7.95
C LYS A 159 -5.85 24.46 7.90
N ASP A 160 -7.12 24.39 7.48
CA ASP A 160 -7.83 23.10 7.37
C ASP A 160 -7.31 22.29 6.18
N ALA A 161 -6.97 22.97 5.06
CA ALA A 161 -6.34 22.34 3.90
C ALA A 161 -4.94 21.80 4.27
N GLU A 162 -4.15 22.57 5.00
CA GLU A 162 -2.86 22.13 5.55
C GLU A 162 -3.02 20.90 6.44
N SER A 163 -3.94 20.93 7.39
CA SER A 163 -4.22 19.80 8.29
C SER A 163 -4.62 18.55 7.51
N SER A 164 -5.47 18.68 6.48
CA SER A 164 -5.90 17.58 5.62
C SER A 164 -4.75 16.99 4.81
N ILE A 165 -3.86 17.84 4.29
CA ILE A 165 -2.66 17.41 3.55
C ILE A 165 -1.70 16.66 4.50
N TRP A 166 -1.40 17.24 5.67
CA TRP A 166 -0.55 16.60 6.66
C TRP A 166 -1.11 15.23 7.07
N HIS A 167 -2.40 15.17 7.39
CA HIS A 167 -3.03 13.91 7.78
C HIS A 167 -2.87 12.86 6.67
N SER A 168 -3.09 13.22 5.41
CA SER A 168 -2.97 12.29 4.29
C SER A 168 -1.54 11.80 4.07
N LEU A 169 -0.55 12.69 4.20
CA LEU A 169 0.86 12.37 3.99
C LEU A 169 1.45 11.55 5.14
N PHE A 170 1.02 11.78 6.38
CA PHE A 170 1.62 11.16 7.56
C PHE A 170 0.81 10.00 8.15
N VAL A 171 -0.35 9.66 7.58
CA VAL A 171 -0.95 8.35 7.82
C VAL A 171 0.00 7.28 7.29
N PRO A 172 0.30 6.24 8.09
CA PRO A 172 1.29 5.23 7.73
C PRO A 172 1.04 4.59 6.36
N ALA A 173 -0.20 4.21 6.07
CA ALA A 173 -0.58 3.70 4.76
C ALA A 173 -2.09 3.81 4.52
N HIS A 174 -2.46 4.01 3.26
CA HIS A 174 -3.83 3.96 2.76
C HIS A 174 -4.06 2.65 2.01
N ALA A 175 -5.03 1.84 2.44
CA ALA A 175 -5.44 0.68 1.66
C ALA A 175 -6.28 1.12 0.47
N ILE A 176 -5.90 0.68 -0.73
CA ILE A 176 -6.50 1.13 -1.99
C ILE A 176 -7.05 -0.05 -2.76
N LEU A 177 -8.29 0.11 -3.22
CA LEU A 177 -8.91 -0.75 -4.21
C LEU A 177 -8.70 -0.11 -5.59
N PRO A 178 -7.76 -0.64 -6.41
CA PRO A 178 -7.46 -0.09 -7.72
C PRO A 178 -8.51 -0.50 -8.75
N ARG A 179 -8.53 0.18 -9.89
CA ARG A 179 -9.23 -0.33 -11.07
C ARG A 179 -8.60 -1.62 -11.55
N MET A 180 -9.43 -2.48 -12.11
CA MET A 180 -9.01 -3.78 -12.66
C MET A 180 -8.37 -3.61 -14.05
N THR A 181 -7.30 -2.81 -14.13
CA THR A 181 -6.67 -2.42 -15.40
C THR A 181 -5.68 -3.43 -15.94
N ASN A 182 -5.21 -4.36 -15.14
CA ASN A 182 -4.26 -5.37 -15.59
C ASN A 182 -4.59 -6.78 -15.06
N GLN A 183 -4.15 -7.80 -15.80
CA GLN A 183 -4.43 -9.21 -15.50
C GLN A 183 -3.90 -9.65 -14.14
N ARG A 184 -2.77 -9.10 -13.68
CA ARG A 184 -2.19 -9.45 -12.38
C ARG A 184 -3.09 -9.01 -11.23
N ILE A 185 -3.61 -7.78 -11.27
CA ILE A 185 -4.54 -7.27 -10.26
C ILE A 185 -5.80 -8.13 -10.23
N ILE A 186 -6.34 -8.47 -11.41
CA ILE A 186 -7.55 -9.30 -11.56
C ILE A 186 -7.33 -10.69 -10.97
N GLN A 187 -6.27 -11.40 -11.41
CA GLN A 187 -6.00 -12.78 -11.00
C GLN A 187 -5.67 -12.90 -9.51
N GLN A 188 -5.02 -11.88 -8.94
CA GLN A 188 -4.61 -11.88 -7.54
C GLN A 188 -5.66 -11.26 -6.62
N SER A 189 -6.80 -10.81 -7.12
CA SER A 189 -7.77 -10.01 -6.35
C SER A 189 -7.04 -8.91 -5.57
N GLY A 190 -6.12 -8.23 -6.28
CA GLY A 190 -5.08 -7.39 -5.72
C GLY A 190 -5.60 -6.02 -5.31
N GLY A 191 -4.94 -5.46 -4.32
CA GLY A 191 -5.00 -4.07 -3.90
C GLY A 191 -3.64 -3.60 -3.45
N PHE A 192 -3.56 -2.38 -2.98
CA PHE A 192 -2.31 -1.79 -2.52
C PHE A 192 -2.44 -1.12 -1.17
N LEU A 193 -1.39 -1.20 -0.35
CA LEU A 193 -1.15 -0.19 0.66
C LEU A 193 -0.25 0.88 0.04
N LEU A 194 -0.73 2.10 -0.06
CA LEU A 194 0.04 3.27 -0.45
C LEU A 194 0.61 3.89 0.82
N PHE A 195 1.92 3.81 0.99
CA PHE A 195 2.59 4.37 2.14
C PHE A 195 2.76 5.87 2.02
N GLY A 196 2.46 6.55 3.12
CA GLY A 196 2.64 7.99 3.24
C GLY A 196 4.11 8.39 3.41
N MET A 197 4.34 9.56 3.96
CA MET A 197 5.66 10.05 4.30
C MET A 197 5.94 9.81 5.78
N SER A 198 6.99 9.08 6.10
CA SER A 198 7.54 9.07 7.44
C SER A 198 8.75 10.00 7.46
N LEU A 199 8.69 11.08 8.23
CA LEU A 199 9.83 11.99 8.45
C LEU A 199 10.89 11.42 9.38
N GLU A 200 10.48 10.52 10.25
CA GLU A 200 11.40 9.76 11.08
C GLU A 200 11.61 8.39 10.42
N LYS A 201 12.77 7.79 10.63
CA LYS A 201 13.01 6.36 10.42
C LYS A 201 12.17 5.57 11.43
N VAL A 202 10.87 5.84 11.48
CA VAL A 202 9.93 4.95 12.13
C VAL A 202 10.01 3.68 11.32
N GLU A 203 10.48 2.62 11.92
CA GLU A 203 10.46 1.33 11.27
C GLU A 203 9.04 1.10 10.78
N VAL A 204 8.88 0.91 9.48
CA VAL A 204 7.56 0.75 8.84
C VAL A 204 6.78 -0.40 9.48
N SER A 205 7.51 -1.37 10.04
CA SER A 205 6.96 -2.40 10.91
C SER A 205 6.25 -1.84 12.15
N ASP A 206 6.71 -0.73 12.73
CA ASP A 206 6.04 -0.12 13.89
C ASP A 206 4.79 0.65 13.49
N ASN A 207 4.76 1.23 12.32
CA ASN A 207 3.58 1.92 11.80
C ASN A 207 2.48 0.94 11.37
N ILE A 208 2.81 -0.13 10.67
CA ILE A 208 1.87 -1.24 10.43
C ILE A 208 1.58 -1.94 11.76
N GLY A 209 2.58 -2.10 12.64
CA GLY A 209 2.44 -2.69 13.97
C GLY A 209 1.55 -1.87 14.91
N ASN A 210 1.55 -0.56 14.87
CA ASN A 210 0.67 0.27 15.70
C ASN A 210 -0.78 0.34 15.15
N TYR A 211 -0.94 0.33 13.83
CA TYR A 211 -2.24 0.07 13.19
C TYR A 211 -2.62 -1.41 13.33
N GLY A 212 -1.66 -2.30 13.25
CA GLY A 212 -1.83 -3.74 13.34
C GLY A 212 -2.02 -4.28 14.74
N LYS A 213 -1.48 -3.66 15.80
CA LYS A 213 -1.76 -4.08 17.19
C LYS A 213 -3.24 -4.02 17.55
N ARG A 214 -4.04 -3.23 16.83
CA ARG A 214 -5.49 -3.25 16.94
C ARG A 214 -6.18 -4.26 16.01
N PHE A 215 -5.56 -4.70 14.90
CA PHE A 215 -6.25 -5.36 13.80
C PHE A 215 -5.47 -6.49 13.10
N MET A 216 -4.21 -6.73 13.43
CA MET A 216 -3.39 -7.77 12.80
C MET A 216 -3.25 -9.00 13.70
N SER A 217 -3.68 -10.16 13.21
CA SER A 217 -3.22 -11.45 13.67
C SER A 217 -2.24 -12.00 12.65
N CYS A 218 -1.01 -12.28 13.10
CA CYS A 218 0.01 -12.94 12.30
C CYS A 218 -0.05 -14.44 12.60
N LEU A 219 -0.11 -15.26 11.55
CA LEU A 219 0.11 -16.70 11.63
C LEU A 219 1.47 -16.97 11.00
N LEU A 220 2.40 -17.44 11.81
CA LEU A 220 3.65 -18.03 11.35
C LEU A 220 3.34 -19.45 10.84
N TYR A 221 3.78 -19.73 9.62
CA TYR A 221 3.68 -21.06 9.04
C TYR A 221 5.08 -21.68 9.00
N THR A 222 5.25 -22.82 9.64
CA THR A 222 6.50 -23.57 9.60
C THR A 222 6.47 -24.57 8.45
N SER A 223 7.58 -24.74 7.76
CA SER A 223 7.73 -25.67 6.64
C SER A 223 7.64 -27.15 7.08
N ASP A 224 7.79 -27.42 8.37
CA ASP A 224 7.78 -28.78 8.93
C ASP A 224 6.39 -29.47 8.92
N ALA A 225 5.34 -28.76 8.52
CA ALA A 225 3.99 -29.35 8.44
C ALA A 225 3.68 -30.07 7.11
N ALA A 226 4.67 -30.24 6.25
CA ALA A 226 4.50 -30.88 4.94
C ALA A 226 5.02 -32.32 4.86
N ASP A 227 5.61 -32.84 5.93
CA ASP A 227 6.23 -34.19 5.97
C ASP A 227 5.47 -35.22 6.85
N ASP A 228 4.19 -34.95 7.22
CA ASP A 228 3.29 -35.94 7.85
C ASP A 228 2.12 -36.34 6.96
#